data_ff1ef6853c001e484dd72b6a083a5fa8
#
_entry.id   ff1ef6853c001e484dd72b6a083a5fa8
#
_cell.length_a   1.000
_cell.length_b   1.000
_cell.length_c   1.000
_cell.angle_alpha   90.00
_cell.angle_beta   90.00
_cell.angle_gamma   90.00
#
_symmetry.space_group_name_H-M   'P 1'
#
loop_
_entity.id
_entity.type
_entity.pdbx_description
1 polymer ?
#
loop_
_entity_poly.entity_id
_entity_poly.type
_entity_poly.pdbx_seq_one_letter_code
_entity_poly.pdbx_strand_id
1 'polypeptide(L)'
;AHKRPFYYYLYTLPMTVFPWTVYSVYVMYKSIISWIKEKNTNDFEKFLLIWIFSTLFYLSVSSSKLVIYLLPIVTPIGILTAMNYRKIPFETKNILFFITISIFIVASIVMIFSNSRDFVPFKVISIFSLFNIGIVSLLLFLKAGKKAGFIVLGLLFPIVTFVAGFNISKINKMTXLFSRRKNEASQDENGX
;
A
#
# COMPACT_ATOMS: atom_id res chain seq x y z
N ALA A 1 -9.26 0.14 -23.48
CA ALA A 1 -9.46 -0.62 -22.23
C ALA A 1 -8.20 -1.45 -21.94
N HIS A 2 -7.56 -1.21 -20.81
CA HIS A 2 -6.38 -1.98 -20.39
C HIS A 2 -6.83 -3.36 -19.89
N LYS A 3 -6.69 -4.37 -20.74
CA LYS A 3 -6.94 -5.75 -20.36
C LYS A 3 -5.83 -6.21 -19.41
N ARG A 4 -6.17 -6.38 -18.14
CA ARG A 4 -5.27 -6.90 -17.11
C ARG A 4 -5.67 -8.34 -16.78
N PRO A 5 -4.71 -9.22 -16.38
CA PRO A 5 -5.04 -10.60 -16.04
C PRO A 5 -5.99 -10.68 -14.83
N PHE A 6 -6.68 -11.82 -14.67
CA PHE A 6 -7.67 -12.00 -13.60
C PHE A 6 -7.05 -11.88 -12.20
N TYR A 7 -5.78 -12.26 -12.05
CA TYR A 7 -5.06 -12.21 -10.78
C TYR A 7 -4.50 -10.81 -10.43
N TYR A 8 -4.82 -9.78 -11.24
CA TYR A 8 -4.34 -8.41 -11.05
C TYR A 8 -4.56 -7.90 -9.64
N TYR A 9 -5.76 -8.15 -9.08
CA TYR A 9 -6.11 -7.68 -7.74
C TYR A 9 -5.42 -8.47 -6.63
N LEU A 10 -4.92 -9.67 -6.90
CA LEU A 10 -4.24 -10.50 -5.91
C LEU A 10 -2.92 -9.85 -5.42
N TYR A 11 -2.22 -9.15 -6.30
CA TYR A 11 -0.99 -8.45 -5.91
C TYR A 11 -1.20 -6.95 -5.62
N THR A 12 -2.21 -6.31 -6.23
CA THR A 12 -2.47 -4.89 -5.99
C THR A 12 -3.15 -4.65 -4.65
N LEU A 13 -4.00 -5.57 -4.18
CA LEU A 13 -4.69 -5.45 -2.89
C LEU A 13 -3.70 -5.38 -1.71
N PRO A 14 -2.70 -6.27 -1.58
CA PRO A 14 -1.68 -6.13 -0.54
C PRO A 14 -0.95 -4.78 -0.56
N MET A 15 -0.67 -4.25 -1.74
CA MET A 15 -0.03 -2.93 -1.89
C MET A 15 -0.95 -1.79 -1.41
N THR A 16 -2.26 -1.90 -1.70
CA THR A 16 -3.24 -0.87 -1.33
C THR A 16 -3.47 -0.80 0.18
N VAL A 17 -3.40 -1.95 0.86
CA VAL A 17 -3.61 -2.05 2.33
C VAL A 17 -2.31 -1.79 3.11
N PHE A 18 -1.17 -1.71 2.43
CA PHE A 18 0.12 -1.48 3.08
C PHE A 18 0.10 -0.17 3.88
N PRO A 19 0.68 -0.07 5.11
CA PRO A 19 1.56 -1.06 5.76
C PRO A 19 0.82 -2.12 6.61
N TRP A 20 -0.49 -2.09 6.65
CA TRP A 20 -1.29 -3.00 7.48
C TRP A 20 -1.48 -4.39 6.86
N THR A 21 -0.97 -4.60 5.65
CA THR A 21 -1.11 -5.83 4.85
C THR A 21 -0.83 -7.09 5.68
N VAL A 22 0.31 -7.11 6.39
CA VAL A 22 0.76 -8.29 7.15
C VAL A 22 -0.24 -8.65 8.24
N TYR A 23 -0.74 -7.63 8.96
CA TYR A 23 -1.77 -7.78 10.00
C TYR A 23 -3.10 -8.25 9.40
N SER A 24 -3.50 -7.63 8.29
CA SER A 24 -4.76 -7.93 7.60
C SER A 24 -4.79 -9.36 7.07
N VAL A 25 -3.70 -9.81 6.45
CA VAL A 25 -3.56 -11.19 5.96
C VAL A 25 -3.64 -12.17 7.13
N TYR A 26 -2.94 -11.90 8.23
CA TYR A 26 -2.98 -12.75 9.43
C TYR A 26 -4.40 -12.84 10.00
N VAL A 27 -5.08 -11.69 10.15
CA VAL A 27 -6.45 -11.64 10.70
C VAL A 27 -7.42 -12.36 9.76
N MET A 28 -7.37 -12.10 8.45
CA MET A 28 -8.22 -12.78 7.46
C MET A 28 -8.04 -14.30 7.54
N TYR A 29 -6.80 -14.76 7.57
CA TYR A 29 -6.47 -16.19 7.70
C TYR A 29 -7.10 -16.80 8.95
N LYS A 30 -6.93 -16.15 10.10
CA LYS A 30 -7.51 -16.61 11.39
C LYS A 30 -9.04 -16.59 11.37
N SER A 31 -9.66 -15.54 10.81
CA SER A 31 -11.12 -15.43 10.72
C SER A 31 -11.72 -16.49 9.80
N ILE A 32 -11.05 -16.78 8.67
CA ILE A 32 -11.48 -17.84 7.73
C ILE A 32 -11.41 -19.22 8.42
N ILE A 33 -10.29 -19.53 9.09
CA ILE A 33 -10.14 -20.81 9.81
C ILE A 33 -11.17 -20.95 10.93
N SER A 34 -11.40 -19.85 11.67
CA SER A 34 -12.41 -19.84 12.75
C SER A 34 -13.80 -20.12 12.18
N TRP A 35 -14.13 -19.54 11.04
CA TRP A 35 -15.42 -19.76 10.36
C TRP A 35 -15.57 -21.22 9.88
N ILE A 36 -14.54 -21.75 9.20
CA ILE A 36 -14.55 -23.15 8.69
C ILE A 36 -14.69 -24.18 9.85
N LYS A 37 -14.02 -23.90 10.98
CA LYS A 37 -14.04 -24.80 12.15
C LYS A 37 -15.25 -24.56 13.06
N GLU A 38 -16.18 -23.74 12.66
CA GLU A 38 -17.41 -23.37 13.41
C GLU A 38 -17.10 -22.88 14.83
N LYS A 39 -15.94 -22.27 15.04
CA LYS A 39 -15.52 -21.70 16.33
C LYS A 39 -15.99 -20.24 16.41
N ASN A 40 -17.10 -20.04 17.10
CA ASN A 40 -17.54 -18.75 17.67
C ASN A 40 -17.19 -17.51 16.83
N THR A 41 -17.36 -17.59 15.52
CA THR A 41 -17.13 -16.44 14.63
C THR A 41 -18.38 -15.56 14.67
N ASN A 42 -18.20 -14.29 15.02
CA ASN A 42 -19.27 -13.30 15.04
C ASN A 42 -19.87 -13.16 13.63
N ASP A 43 -21.18 -13.06 13.52
CA ASP A 43 -21.89 -12.89 12.24
C ASP A 43 -21.43 -11.64 11.49
N PHE A 44 -21.03 -10.60 12.20
CA PHE A 44 -20.45 -9.40 11.61
C PHE A 44 -19.09 -9.69 10.94
N GLU A 45 -18.25 -10.54 11.56
CA GLU A 45 -16.98 -10.97 10.93
C GLU A 45 -17.25 -11.79 9.65
N LYS A 46 -18.24 -12.68 9.66
CA LYS A 46 -18.67 -13.44 8.46
C LYS A 46 -19.14 -12.49 7.36
N PHE A 47 -19.96 -11.50 7.72
CA PHE A 47 -20.45 -10.47 6.79
C PHE A 47 -19.27 -9.74 6.12
N LEU A 48 -18.27 -9.30 6.89
CA LEU A 48 -17.10 -8.62 6.37
C LEU A 48 -16.30 -9.51 5.40
N LEU A 49 -16.12 -10.79 5.74
CA LEU A 49 -15.45 -11.76 4.85
C LEU A 49 -16.23 -11.95 3.54
N ILE A 50 -17.55 -12.12 3.63
CA ILE A 50 -18.42 -12.25 2.44
C ILE A 50 -18.29 -11.00 1.57
N TRP A 51 -18.33 -9.81 2.18
CA TRP A 51 -18.15 -8.52 1.47
C TRP A 51 -16.82 -8.49 0.72
N ILE A 52 -15.71 -8.82 1.39
CA ILE A 52 -14.36 -8.83 0.81
C ILE A 52 -14.32 -9.79 -0.40
N PHE A 53 -14.75 -11.05 -0.22
CA PHE A 53 -14.64 -12.07 -1.26
C PHE A 53 -15.59 -11.83 -2.42
N SER A 54 -16.82 -11.41 -2.16
CA SER A 54 -17.81 -11.11 -3.23
C SER A 54 -17.34 -9.95 -4.10
N THR A 55 -16.81 -8.89 -3.47
CA THR A 55 -16.28 -7.73 -4.21
C THR A 55 -15.02 -8.11 -5.01
N LEU A 56 -14.10 -8.88 -4.43
CA LEU A 56 -12.91 -9.38 -5.13
C LEU A 56 -13.30 -10.24 -6.34
N PHE A 57 -14.27 -11.13 -6.16
CA PHE A 57 -14.77 -11.99 -7.24
C PHE A 57 -15.36 -11.13 -8.37
N TYR A 58 -16.25 -10.19 -8.03
CA TYR A 58 -16.86 -9.27 -9.00
C TYR A 58 -15.80 -8.50 -9.79
N LEU A 59 -14.82 -7.91 -9.09
CA LEU A 59 -13.77 -7.14 -9.73
C LEU A 59 -12.84 -8.00 -10.60
N SER A 60 -12.59 -9.25 -10.19
CA SER A 60 -11.73 -10.17 -10.95
C SER A 60 -12.34 -10.57 -12.29
N VAL A 61 -13.66 -10.69 -12.34
CA VAL A 61 -14.42 -11.00 -13.56
C VAL A 61 -14.54 -9.77 -14.48
N SER A 62 -14.52 -8.56 -13.92
CA SER A 62 -14.64 -7.30 -14.67
C SER A 62 -13.50 -7.14 -15.70
N SER A 63 -13.86 -6.69 -16.90
CA SER A 63 -12.91 -6.46 -18.01
C SER A 63 -11.98 -5.28 -17.76
N SER A 64 -12.51 -4.21 -17.12
CA SER A 64 -11.74 -3.00 -16.81
C SER A 64 -11.18 -3.09 -15.37
N LYS A 65 -9.85 -3.10 -15.23
CA LYS A 65 -9.19 -3.28 -13.94
C LYS A 65 -8.37 -2.02 -13.58
N LEU A 66 -8.88 -1.28 -12.57
CA LEU A 66 -8.20 -0.12 -12.00
C LEU A 66 -8.02 -0.33 -10.49
N VAL A 67 -6.90 0.16 -9.96
CA VAL A 67 -6.57 0.04 -8.52
C VAL A 67 -7.62 0.74 -7.66
N ILE A 68 -8.21 1.84 -8.14
CA ILE A 68 -9.22 2.62 -7.41
C ILE A 68 -10.48 1.79 -7.05
N TYR A 69 -10.75 0.73 -7.83
CA TYR A 69 -11.89 -0.16 -7.58
C TYR A 69 -11.70 -1.03 -6.32
N LEU A 70 -10.48 -1.05 -5.75
CA LEU A 70 -10.20 -1.74 -4.48
C LEU A 70 -10.69 -0.97 -3.25
N LEU A 71 -11.03 0.33 -3.37
CA LEU A 71 -11.46 1.15 -2.23
C LEU A 71 -12.60 0.52 -1.41
N PRO A 72 -13.68 -0.05 -2.04
CA PRO A 72 -14.73 -0.71 -1.26
C PRO A 72 -14.28 -1.94 -0.48
N ILE A 73 -13.14 -2.55 -0.84
CA ILE A 73 -12.59 -3.74 -0.16
C ILE A 73 -11.69 -3.32 1.02
N VAL A 74 -10.99 -2.19 0.89
CA VAL A 74 -10.07 -1.69 1.93
C VAL A 74 -10.84 -1.43 3.24
N THR A 75 -12.06 -0.89 3.15
CA THR A 75 -12.90 -0.60 4.31
C THR A 75 -13.20 -1.86 5.16
N PRO A 76 -13.81 -2.93 4.62
CA PRO A 76 -14.07 -4.12 5.43
C PRO A 76 -12.80 -4.83 5.90
N ILE A 77 -11.69 -4.79 5.16
CA ILE A 77 -10.39 -5.30 5.60
C ILE A 77 -9.91 -4.51 6.84
N GLY A 78 -10.00 -3.19 6.79
CA GLY A 78 -9.60 -2.31 7.91
C GLY A 78 -10.43 -2.58 9.17
N ILE A 79 -11.75 -2.68 9.02
CA ILE A 79 -12.68 -2.96 10.12
C ILE A 79 -12.36 -4.33 10.74
N LEU A 80 -12.25 -5.38 9.89
CA LEU A 80 -11.95 -6.75 10.32
C LEU A 80 -10.62 -6.82 11.09
N THR A 81 -9.60 -6.12 10.58
CA THR A 81 -8.27 -6.06 11.20
C THR A 81 -8.34 -5.34 12.55
N ALA A 82 -9.01 -4.19 12.62
CA ALA A 82 -9.14 -3.39 13.84
C ALA A 82 -9.88 -4.15 14.95
N MET A 83 -11.00 -4.82 14.61
CA MET A 83 -11.80 -5.62 15.54
C MET A 83 -10.99 -6.75 16.17
N ASN A 84 -10.15 -7.40 15.38
CA ASN A 84 -9.40 -8.58 15.83
C ASN A 84 -7.99 -8.25 16.30
N TYR A 85 -7.51 -7.01 16.12
CA TYR A 85 -6.17 -6.59 16.52
C TYR A 85 -5.88 -6.87 18.00
N ARG A 86 -6.88 -6.62 18.89
CA ARG A 86 -6.72 -6.85 20.33
C ARG A 86 -6.57 -8.35 20.68
N LYS A 87 -7.17 -9.22 19.87
CA LYS A 87 -7.13 -10.68 20.07
C LYS A 87 -5.79 -11.30 19.64
N ILE A 88 -4.95 -10.58 18.89
CA ILE A 88 -3.64 -11.07 18.44
C ILE A 88 -2.72 -11.17 19.66
N PRO A 89 -2.07 -12.33 19.89
CA PRO A 89 -1.09 -12.45 20.97
C PRO A 89 0.07 -11.47 20.81
N PHE A 90 0.61 -11.03 21.92
CA PHE A 90 1.67 -10.03 21.98
C PHE A 90 2.91 -10.44 21.15
N GLU A 91 3.31 -11.70 21.27
CA GLU A 91 4.45 -12.26 20.51
C GLU A 91 4.20 -12.18 19.01
N THR A 92 3.00 -12.54 18.59
CA THR A 92 2.60 -12.48 17.17
C THR A 92 2.62 -11.04 16.68
N LYS A 93 2.14 -10.07 17.46
CA LYS A 93 2.19 -8.62 17.09
C LYS A 93 3.62 -8.16 16.81
N ASN A 94 4.57 -8.59 17.64
CA ASN A 94 5.98 -8.25 17.46
C ASN A 94 6.53 -8.84 16.17
N ILE A 95 6.26 -10.13 15.93
CA ILE A 95 6.68 -10.82 14.70
C ILE A 95 6.13 -10.11 13.47
N LEU A 96 4.82 -9.82 13.45
CA LEU A 96 4.16 -9.13 12.32
C LEU A 96 4.75 -7.73 12.10
N PHE A 97 5.10 -7.01 13.19
CA PHE A 97 5.74 -5.69 13.13
C PHE A 97 7.11 -5.78 12.46
N PHE A 98 7.96 -6.73 12.90
CA PHE A 98 9.29 -6.92 12.33
C PHE A 98 9.21 -7.35 10.85
N ILE A 99 8.24 -8.20 10.49
CA ILE A 99 8.00 -8.57 9.08
C ILE A 99 7.67 -7.31 8.26
N THR A 100 6.79 -6.45 8.78
CA THR A 100 6.38 -5.20 8.08
C THR A 100 7.60 -4.30 7.85
N ILE A 101 8.45 -4.10 8.87
CA ILE A 101 9.67 -3.29 8.75
C ILE A 101 10.65 -3.92 7.75
N SER A 102 10.81 -5.24 7.78
CA SER A 102 11.68 -5.95 6.82
C SER A 102 11.22 -5.74 5.38
N ILE A 103 9.89 -5.79 5.14
CA ILE A 103 9.32 -5.50 3.81
C ILE A 103 9.67 -4.06 3.38
N PHE A 104 9.58 -3.07 4.29
CA PHE A 104 9.96 -1.68 4.00
C PHE A 104 11.42 -1.57 3.57
N ILE A 105 12.32 -2.23 4.30
CA ILE A 105 13.76 -2.22 4.03
C ILE A 105 14.04 -2.87 2.66
N VAL A 106 13.48 -4.05 2.42
CA VAL A 106 13.67 -4.79 1.15
C VAL A 106 13.12 -3.96 -0.02
N ALA A 107 11.93 -3.39 0.12
CA ALA A 107 11.32 -2.55 -0.92
C ALA A 107 12.21 -1.34 -1.25
N SER A 108 12.80 -0.71 -0.21
CA SER A 108 13.73 0.43 -0.38
C SER A 108 14.99 0.00 -1.14
N ILE A 109 15.58 -1.15 -0.78
CA ILE A 109 16.78 -1.71 -1.44
C ILE A 109 16.46 -2.02 -2.92
N VAL A 110 15.35 -2.70 -3.19
CA VAL A 110 14.91 -3.04 -4.56
C VAL A 110 14.74 -1.76 -5.39
N MET A 111 14.16 -0.70 -4.82
CA MET A 111 14.01 0.59 -5.51
C MET A 111 15.35 1.25 -5.83
N ILE A 112 16.35 1.16 -4.93
CA ILE A 112 17.70 1.69 -5.16
C ILE A 112 18.34 1.02 -6.39
N PHE A 113 18.26 -0.31 -6.47
CA PHE A 113 18.88 -1.09 -7.54
C PHE A 113 18.07 -1.10 -8.85
N SER A 114 16.83 -0.64 -8.84
CA SER A 114 15.98 -0.59 -10.04
C SER A 114 16.47 0.48 -11.03
N ASN A 115 16.84 0.05 -12.25
CA ASN A 115 17.60 0.83 -13.23
C ASN A 115 16.72 1.67 -14.19
N SER A 116 15.62 2.24 -13.74
CA SER A 116 14.81 3.12 -14.59
C SER A 116 15.26 4.59 -14.44
N ARG A 117 15.91 5.10 -15.49
CA ARG A 117 16.54 6.43 -15.54
C ARG A 117 15.54 7.61 -15.47
N ASP A 118 14.30 7.38 -15.85
CA ASP A 118 13.30 8.45 -16.01
C ASP A 118 12.72 9.00 -14.69
N PHE A 119 13.01 8.35 -13.56
CA PHE A 119 12.40 8.69 -12.26
C PHE A 119 13.40 8.91 -11.13
N VAL A 120 14.65 9.28 -11.47
CA VAL A 120 15.74 9.38 -10.48
C VAL A 120 15.40 10.30 -9.28
N PRO A 121 14.94 11.55 -9.45
CA PRO A 121 14.65 12.41 -8.29
C PRO A 121 13.50 11.88 -7.42
N PHE A 122 12.58 11.18 -8.03
CA PHE A 122 11.41 10.60 -7.42
C PHE A 122 11.73 9.41 -6.55
N LYS A 123 12.55 8.51 -7.07
CA LYS A 123 13.07 7.34 -6.37
C LYS A 123 13.82 7.74 -5.12
N VAL A 124 14.71 8.73 -5.21
CA VAL A 124 15.52 9.20 -4.08
C VAL A 124 14.62 9.69 -2.94
N ILE A 125 13.62 10.52 -3.24
CA ILE A 125 12.68 11.05 -2.23
C ILE A 125 11.86 9.92 -1.59
N SER A 126 11.33 9.00 -2.40
CA SER A 126 10.51 7.88 -1.92
C SER A 126 11.32 6.93 -1.06
N ILE A 127 12.53 6.57 -1.48
CA ILE A 127 13.46 5.69 -0.76
C ILE A 127 13.82 6.32 0.59
N PHE A 128 14.21 7.60 0.56
CA PHE A 128 14.63 8.33 1.77
C PHE A 128 13.46 8.41 2.77
N SER A 129 12.27 8.66 2.29
CA SER A 129 11.05 8.72 3.12
C SER A 129 10.70 7.36 3.74
N LEU A 130 10.72 6.30 2.94
CA LEU A 130 10.45 4.93 3.42
C LEU A 130 11.48 4.49 4.45
N PHE A 131 12.76 4.78 4.20
CA PHE A 131 13.85 4.43 5.09
C PHE A 131 13.71 5.16 6.44
N ASN A 132 13.42 6.46 6.40
CA ASN A 132 13.20 7.26 7.61
C ASN A 132 11.99 6.79 8.41
N ILE A 133 10.87 6.48 7.75
CA ILE A 133 9.67 5.93 8.41
C ILE A 133 10.02 4.61 9.12
N GLY A 134 10.77 3.74 8.45
CA GLY A 134 11.21 2.47 9.02
C GLY A 134 12.08 2.67 10.27
N ILE A 135 13.09 3.53 10.17
CA ILE A 135 14.02 3.82 11.28
C ILE A 135 13.28 4.48 12.45
N VAL A 136 12.50 5.53 12.19
CA VAL A 136 11.77 6.27 13.24
C VAL A 136 10.76 5.33 13.94
N SER A 137 10.06 4.51 13.17
CA SER A 137 9.12 3.52 13.70
C SER A 137 9.85 2.50 14.60
N LEU A 138 11.00 2.01 14.15
CA LEU A 138 11.81 1.06 14.92
C LEU A 138 12.36 1.68 16.21
N LEU A 139 12.91 2.88 16.15
CA LEU A 139 13.43 3.60 17.31
C LEU A 139 12.35 3.87 18.35
N LEU A 140 11.16 4.27 17.90
CA LEU A 140 10.02 4.49 18.78
C LEU A 140 9.49 3.19 19.39
N PHE A 141 9.50 2.12 18.61
CA PHE A 141 9.13 0.78 19.11
C PHE A 141 10.06 0.35 20.25
N LEU A 142 11.38 0.56 20.09
CA LEU A 142 12.38 0.16 21.07
C LEU A 142 12.41 1.08 22.31
N LYS A 143 12.26 2.39 22.15
CA LYS A 143 12.47 3.38 23.21
C LYS A 143 11.18 3.83 23.91
N ALA A 144 10.16 4.19 23.17
CA ALA A 144 8.90 4.77 23.69
C ALA A 144 7.75 3.77 23.83
N GLY A 145 8.01 2.52 23.48
CA GLY A 145 7.00 1.47 23.54
C GLY A 145 6.23 1.28 22.24
N LYS A 146 5.58 0.16 22.19
CA LYS A 146 5.03 -0.45 20.95
C LYS A 146 3.88 0.34 20.32
N LYS A 147 3.09 1.05 21.12
CA LYS A 147 1.99 1.88 20.62
C LYS A 147 2.51 3.05 19.76
N ALA A 148 3.62 3.68 20.19
CA ALA A 148 4.20 4.82 19.48
C ALA A 148 4.71 4.42 18.08
N GLY A 149 5.40 3.29 17.96
CA GLY A 149 5.89 2.79 16.68
C GLY A 149 4.75 2.54 15.67
N PHE A 150 3.63 1.96 16.13
CA PHE A 150 2.45 1.72 15.29
C PHE A 150 1.76 3.00 14.85
N ILE A 151 1.63 3.97 15.76
CA ILE A 151 1.00 5.27 15.45
C ILE A 151 1.83 5.99 14.38
N VAL A 152 3.15 6.02 14.54
CA VAL A 152 4.06 6.65 13.58
C VAL A 152 3.96 5.96 12.21
N LEU A 153 3.99 4.64 12.18
CA LEU A 153 3.87 3.88 10.93
C LEU A 153 2.54 4.17 10.22
N GLY A 154 1.44 4.19 10.98
CA GLY A 154 0.10 4.39 10.45
C GLY A 154 -0.19 5.83 10.01
N LEU A 155 0.43 6.83 10.62
CA LEU A 155 0.19 8.25 10.31
C LEU A 155 1.18 8.79 9.29
N LEU A 156 2.47 8.48 9.44
CA LEU A 156 3.49 9.05 8.54
C LEU A 156 3.43 8.46 7.13
N PHE A 157 3.08 7.18 7.00
CA PHE A 157 3.04 6.54 5.68
C PHE A 157 2.05 7.22 4.72
N PRO A 158 0.75 7.41 5.09
CA PRO A 158 -0.17 8.13 4.19
C PRO A 158 0.22 9.58 3.95
N ILE A 159 0.78 10.28 4.95
CA ILE A 159 1.23 11.67 4.78
C ILE A 159 2.36 11.73 3.74
N VAL A 160 3.37 10.87 3.86
CA VAL A 160 4.51 10.83 2.93
C VAL A 160 4.06 10.43 1.53
N THR A 161 3.17 9.44 1.40
CA THR A 161 2.64 9.02 0.09
C THR A 161 1.80 10.14 -0.55
N PHE A 162 1.03 10.89 0.23
CA PHE A 162 0.25 12.03 -0.25
C PHE A 162 1.17 13.15 -0.75
N VAL A 163 2.18 13.54 0.05
CA VAL A 163 3.14 14.59 -0.31
C VAL A 163 3.95 14.17 -1.56
N ALA A 164 4.40 12.92 -1.61
CA ALA A 164 5.11 12.37 -2.77
C ALA A 164 4.21 12.43 -4.02
N GLY A 165 2.96 11.97 -3.92
CA GLY A 165 1.99 12.01 -5.02
C GLY A 165 1.72 13.42 -5.53
N PHE A 166 1.59 14.40 -4.63
CA PHE A 166 1.38 15.80 -4.98
C PHE A 166 2.58 16.37 -5.75
N ASN A 167 3.80 16.07 -5.31
CA ASN A 167 5.02 16.51 -6.00
C ASN A 167 5.17 15.87 -7.37
N ILE A 168 4.74 14.61 -7.55
CA ILE A 168 4.71 13.93 -8.87
C ILE A 168 3.86 14.73 -9.84
N SER A 169 2.65 15.03 -9.45
CA SER A 169 1.70 15.76 -10.28
C SER A 169 2.28 17.11 -10.76
N LYS A 170 2.98 17.82 -9.87
CA LYS A 170 3.63 19.10 -10.17
C LYS A 170 4.80 18.94 -11.16
N ILE A 171 5.65 17.92 -10.97
CA ILE A 171 6.80 17.64 -11.85
C ILE A 171 6.29 17.23 -13.24
N ASN A 172 5.27 16.37 -13.32
CA ASN A 172 4.71 15.94 -14.60
C ASN A 172 4.11 17.11 -15.38
N LYS A 173 3.46 18.05 -14.71
CA LYS A 173 2.95 19.28 -15.31
C LYS A 173 4.09 20.12 -15.89
N MET A 174 5.19 20.29 -15.15
CA MET A 174 6.37 21.04 -15.63
C MET A 174 7.03 20.36 -16.83
N THR A 175 7.17 19.09 -16.78
CA THR A 175 7.73 18.31 -17.92
C THR A 175 6.87 18.44 -19.16
N UNK A 176 5.91 18.56 -19.00
CA UNK A 176 5.08 18.72 -19.94
C UNK A 176 5.13 19.98 -20.57
N LEU A 177 5.11 20.91 -19.84
CA LEU A 177 5.26 22.29 -20.36
C LEU A 177 6.60 22.47 -21.10
N PHE A 178 7.68 21.95 -20.56
CA PHE A 178 8.99 21.98 -21.20
C PHE A 178 9.01 21.24 -22.53
N SER A 179 8.37 20.09 -22.60
CA SER A 179 8.27 19.30 -23.85
C SER A 179 7.49 20.06 -24.93
N ARG A 180 6.40 20.74 -24.54
CA ARG A 180 5.61 21.59 -25.47
C ARG A 180 6.45 22.74 -26.02
N ARG A 181 7.13 23.49 -25.15
CA ARG A 181 7.98 24.62 -25.56
C ARG A 181 9.10 24.17 -26.52
N LYS A 182 9.71 23.01 -26.23
CA LYS A 182 10.76 22.48 -27.09
C LYS A 182 10.24 22.15 -28.49
N ASN A 183 9.04 21.58 -28.58
CA ASN A 183 8.41 21.24 -29.87
C ASN A 183 8.01 22.51 -30.63
N GLU A 184 7.49 23.53 -29.96
CA GLU A 184 7.16 24.84 -30.55
C GLU A 184 8.41 25.50 -31.11
N ALA A 185 9.50 25.55 -30.33
CA ALA A 185 10.78 26.13 -30.77
C ALA A 185 11.38 25.41 -32.01
N SER A 186 11.26 24.07 -32.06
CA SER A 186 11.75 23.30 -33.19
C SER A 186 10.88 23.44 -34.45
N GLN A 187 9.60 23.78 -34.31
CA GLN A 187 8.73 24.08 -35.46
C GLN A 187 9.04 25.47 -36.04
N ASP A 188 9.34 26.44 -35.20
CA ASP A 188 9.70 27.80 -35.61
C ASP A 188 11.06 27.78 -36.36
N GLU A 189 12.02 26.95 -35.95
CA GLU A 189 13.32 26.78 -36.63
C GLU A 189 13.18 26.11 -38.00
N ASN A 190 12.24 25.20 -38.19
CA ASN A 190 12.03 24.48 -39.46
C ASN A 190 11.05 25.20 -40.39
N GLY A 191 10.43 26.28 -39.99
CA GLY A 191 9.49 27.16 -40.74
C GLY A 191 10.12 28.36 -41.43
N UNK A 192 11.15 28.58 -41.12
CA UNK A 192 11.79 29.61 -41.61
C UNK A 192 12.63 29.27 -42.65
#